data_c2ca7fba4ade36c4cc1297a430de22a1
#
_entry.id   c2ca7fba4ade36c4cc1297a430de22a1
#
_cell.length_a   1.000
_cell.length_b   1.000
_cell.length_c   1.000
_cell.angle_alpha   90.00
_cell.angle_beta   90.00
_cell.angle_gamma   90.00
#
_symmetry.space_group_name_H-M   'P 1'
#
loop_
_entity.id
_entity.type
_entity.pdbx_description
1 polymer ?
#
loop_
_entity_poly.entity_id
_entity_poly.type
_entity_poly.pdbx_seq_one_letter_code
_entity_poly.pdbx_strand_id
1 'polypeptide(L)'
;DTPEFNPPTLEKVLAEYPSHHPRVLLDAADWEKIIAKNKNNSEARAYMDKASQCISRPLKHLQEEIDTTNVVTLTNIVQRESALIRESRKIVDREEANVEALVRAYLLTKDEKYYREGINRLSEILSWQKSKYFAGDFNLSTLLSMSTSAYDGFYNLLSPEEKQLLLDNIRRIGDKFYNEYVNHLENRIADNHVWQMTFRILTMAAFATVGEISEASVWTDYCYNEWISRLPGLHKDGGWHNGDAYFHVNIRTLIEIPAFFSRISGFNFFADPWYNNNALYVIYQQPPFSKSGGHGNSHEGQRSPNGGRVGYADALARECNNPWAAAYVHEIMQEDPDILSKAFEA
;
A
#
# COMPACT_ATOMS: atom_id res chain seq x y z
N ASP A 1 -9.50 -24.38 -22.26
CA ASP A 1 -10.26 -24.14 -21.02
C ASP A 1 -9.37 -23.30 -20.10
N THR A 2 -9.78 -22.06 -19.85
CA THR A 2 -9.13 -21.22 -18.86
C THR A 2 -9.44 -21.82 -17.49
N PRO A 3 -8.45 -22.03 -16.60
CA PRO A 3 -8.71 -22.50 -15.26
C PRO A 3 -9.77 -21.61 -14.59
N GLU A 4 -10.75 -22.20 -13.96
CA GLU A 4 -11.78 -21.47 -13.25
C GLU A 4 -11.14 -20.82 -12.02
N PHE A 5 -11.25 -19.48 -11.90
CA PHE A 5 -10.80 -18.77 -10.72
C PHE A 5 -11.77 -19.04 -9.57
N ASN A 6 -11.40 -19.94 -8.68
CA ASN A 6 -12.23 -20.40 -7.57
C ASN A 6 -11.46 -20.40 -6.24
N PRO A 7 -11.24 -19.22 -5.66
CA PRO A 7 -10.51 -19.10 -4.40
C PRO A 7 -11.28 -19.71 -3.22
N PRO A 8 -10.60 -20.09 -2.13
CA PRO A 8 -11.24 -20.65 -0.94
C PRO A 8 -12.17 -19.61 -0.29
N THR A 9 -13.12 -20.08 0.51
CA THR A 9 -13.98 -19.19 1.32
C THR A 9 -13.14 -18.50 2.41
N LEU A 10 -13.58 -17.31 2.83
CA LEU A 10 -12.92 -16.59 3.91
C LEU A 10 -12.85 -17.41 5.21
N GLU A 11 -13.90 -18.13 5.55
CA GLU A 11 -13.94 -19.00 6.73
C GLU A 11 -12.77 -20.00 6.74
N LYS A 12 -12.50 -20.63 5.58
CA LYS A 12 -11.39 -21.56 5.43
C LYS A 12 -10.04 -20.84 5.59
N VAL A 13 -9.89 -19.65 5.02
CA VAL A 13 -8.67 -18.84 5.15
C VAL A 13 -8.43 -18.45 6.60
N LEU A 14 -9.46 -17.99 7.30
CA LEU A 14 -9.33 -17.55 8.69
C LEU A 14 -9.08 -18.70 9.67
N ALA A 15 -9.49 -19.93 9.33
CA ALA A 15 -9.21 -21.09 10.15
C ALA A 15 -7.71 -21.40 10.25
N GLU A 16 -6.94 -21.03 9.23
CA GLU A 16 -5.49 -21.24 9.16
C GLU A 16 -4.69 -19.93 9.37
N TYR A 17 -5.39 -18.79 9.56
CA TYR A 17 -4.76 -17.48 9.68
C TYR A 17 -3.99 -17.32 11.00
N PRO A 18 -2.77 -16.78 10.99
CA PRO A 18 -1.95 -16.69 12.19
C PRO A 18 -2.61 -15.84 13.30
N SER A 19 -2.56 -16.32 14.53
CA SER A 19 -2.98 -15.55 15.71
C SER A 19 -1.88 -14.65 16.27
N HIS A 20 -0.64 -14.83 15.82
CA HIS A 20 0.52 -14.06 16.28
C HIS A 20 0.94 -13.00 15.26
N HIS A 21 1.62 -11.96 15.72
CA HIS A 21 2.18 -10.90 14.89
C HIS A 21 3.71 -11.03 14.73
N PRO A 22 4.30 -10.50 13.64
CA PRO A 22 3.61 -9.91 12.48
C PRO A 22 2.85 -10.96 11.68
N ARG A 23 1.74 -10.57 11.06
CA ARG A 23 0.92 -11.48 10.25
C ARG A 23 0.49 -10.88 8.91
N VAL A 24 0.43 -9.54 8.83
CA VAL A 24 0.19 -8.83 7.57
C VAL A 24 1.50 -8.53 6.86
N LEU A 25 2.50 -8.08 7.61
CA LEU A 25 3.84 -7.76 7.09
C LEU A 25 4.74 -9.00 6.88
N LEU A 26 4.19 -10.15 6.58
CA LEU A 26 4.78 -11.49 6.64
C LEU A 26 4.79 -12.05 8.07
N ASP A 27 4.84 -13.35 8.19
CA ASP A 27 4.98 -13.99 9.49
C ASP A 27 6.45 -14.03 9.97
N ALA A 28 6.65 -14.42 11.23
CA ALA A 28 7.97 -14.46 11.82
C ALA A 28 8.92 -15.43 11.09
N ALA A 29 8.41 -16.55 10.59
CA ALA A 29 9.22 -17.55 9.89
C ALA A 29 9.66 -17.03 8.50
N ASP A 30 8.84 -16.24 7.83
CA ASP A 30 9.20 -15.60 6.57
C ASP A 30 10.28 -14.53 6.80
N TRP A 31 10.19 -13.74 7.88
CA TRP A 31 11.24 -12.81 8.25
C TRP A 31 12.57 -13.49 8.54
N GLU A 32 12.58 -14.62 9.23
CA GLU A 32 13.79 -15.42 9.46
C GLU A 32 14.44 -15.88 8.15
N LYS A 33 13.65 -16.36 7.18
CA LYS A 33 14.13 -16.74 5.86
C LYS A 33 14.74 -15.54 5.10
N ILE A 34 14.07 -14.37 5.16
CA ILE A 34 14.56 -13.14 4.54
C ILE A 34 15.89 -12.73 5.17
N ILE A 35 15.97 -12.70 6.49
CA ILE A 35 17.21 -12.37 7.22
C ILE A 35 18.35 -13.33 6.84
N ALA A 36 18.07 -14.64 6.78
CA ALA A 36 19.06 -15.64 6.43
C ALA A 36 19.59 -15.52 5.00
N LYS A 37 18.71 -15.21 4.04
CA LYS A 37 19.04 -15.16 2.61
C LYS A 37 19.57 -13.82 2.13
N ASN A 38 19.18 -12.71 2.77
CA ASN A 38 19.23 -11.38 2.18
C ASN A 38 20.07 -10.34 2.95
N LYS A 39 21.05 -10.77 3.76
CA LYS A 39 21.98 -9.85 4.48
C LYS A 39 22.59 -8.75 3.60
N ASN A 40 22.62 -8.94 2.28
CA ASN A 40 23.19 -8.01 1.30
C ASN A 40 22.18 -7.54 0.23
N ASN A 41 20.89 -7.69 0.45
CA ASN A 41 19.86 -7.24 -0.50
C ASN A 41 19.85 -5.70 -0.53
N SER A 42 19.78 -5.12 -1.74
CA SER A 42 19.75 -3.67 -1.95
C SER A 42 18.52 -3.01 -1.32
N GLU A 43 17.37 -3.70 -1.38
CA GLU A 43 16.12 -3.24 -0.75
C GLU A 43 16.23 -3.19 0.78
N ALA A 44 16.73 -4.27 1.39
CA ALA A 44 16.96 -4.29 2.84
C ALA A 44 17.91 -3.17 3.27
N ARG A 45 18.95 -2.91 2.49
CA ARG A 45 19.88 -1.77 2.74
C ARG A 45 19.17 -0.42 2.64
N ALA A 46 18.31 -0.21 1.63
CA ALA A 46 17.58 1.04 1.48
C ALA A 46 16.67 1.32 2.69
N TYR A 47 15.96 0.32 3.21
CA TYR A 47 15.19 0.47 4.44
C TYR A 47 16.07 0.75 5.66
N MET A 48 17.21 0.06 5.80
CA MET A 48 18.16 0.28 6.89
C MET A 48 18.77 1.68 6.86
N ASP A 49 19.15 2.16 5.68
CA ASP A 49 19.71 3.50 5.49
C ASP A 49 18.67 4.57 5.85
N LYS A 50 17.44 4.43 5.38
CA LYS A 50 16.33 5.34 5.70
C LYS A 50 16.01 5.33 7.19
N ALA A 51 15.91 4.17 7.82
CA ALA A 51 15.69 4.05 9.25
C ALA A 51 16.85 4.68 10.07
N SER A 52 18.08 4.49 9.65
CA SER A 52 19.25 5.10 10.29
C SER A 52 19.25 6.63 10.16
N GLN A 53 18.80 7.16 9.02
CA GLN A 53 18.60 8.60 8.85
C GLN A 53 17.51 9.14 9.80
N CYS A 54 16.44 8.41 10.03
CA CYS A 54 15.40 8.79 11.01
C CYS A 54 15.97 8.89 12.42
N ILE A 55 16.77 7.91 12.84
CA ILE A 55 17.44 7.91 14.16
C ILE A 55 18.41 9.09 14.31
N SER A 56 19.16 9.44 13.26
CA SER A 56 20.16 10.50 13.29
C SER A 56 19.58 11.92 13.26
N ARG A 57 18.32 12.07 12.87
CA ARG A 57 17.63 13.36 12.76
C ARG A 57 16.63 13.50 13.90
N PRO A 58 16.81 14.45 14.85
CA PRO A 58 15.83 14.66 15.89
C PRO A 58 14.47 15.00 15.30
N LEU A 59 13.44 14.40 15.87
CA LEU A 59 12.07 14.71 15.53
C LEU A 59 11.81 16.18 15.87
N LYS A 60 11.47 16.99 14.90
CA LYS A 60 10.93 18.34 15.10
C LYS A 60 9.42 18.24 15.26
N HIS A 61 8.82 19.30 15.79
CA HIS A 61 7.38 19.43 15.74
C HIS A 61 6.93 19.49 14.28
N LEU A 62 6.46 18.35 13.76
CA LEU A 62 6.18 18.18 12.34
C LEU A 62 5.13 19.19 11.85
N GLN A 63 4.23 19.62 12.73
CA GLN A 63 3.23 20.63 12.41
C GLN A 63 3.86 21.97 12.03
N GLU A 64 5.00 22.31 12.57
CA GLU A 64 5.74 23.55 12.24
C GLU A 64 6.38 23.52 10.84
N GLU A 65 6.49 22.32 10.25
CA GLU A 65 7.02 22.14 8.90
C GLU A 65 5.96 22.40 7.81
N ILE A 66 4.68 22.57 8.17
CA ILE A 66 3.63 22.84 7.19
C ILE A 66 3.83 24.23 6.59
N ASP A 67 4.12 24.29 5.30
CA ASP A 67 4.23 25.56 4.59
C ASP A 67 2.87 26.23 4.43
N THR A 68 2.60 27.23 5.25
CA THR A 68 1.38 28.02 5.22
C THR A 68 1.47 29.29 4.36
N THR A 69 2.63 29.59 3.78
CA THR A 69 2.89 30.84 3.05
C THR A 69 1.84 31.13 1.98
N ASN A 70 1.56 30.13 1.16
CA ASN A 70 0.54 30.26 0.11
C ASN A 70 -0.90 30.12 0.64
N VAL A 71 -1.07 29.47 1.79
CA VAL A 71 -2.38 29.21 2.40
C VAL A 71 -2.98 30.50 2.97
N VAL A 72 -2.17 31.32 3.65
CA VAL A 72 -2.62 32.55 4.31
C VAL A 72 -3.07 33.62 3.32
N THR A 73 -2.64 33.55 2.07
CA THR A 73 -3.07 34.49 1.01
C THR A 73 -4.45 34.17 0.44
N LEU A 74 -4.98 32.95 0.68
CA LEU A 74 -6.28 32.53 0.16
C LEU A 74 -7.40 33.15 1.00
N THR A 75 -8.33 33.82 0.33
CA THR A 75 -9.51 34.46 0.97
C THR A 75 -10.67 33.49 1.15
N ASN A 76 -10.79 32.49 0.25
CA ASN A 76 -11.84 31.48 0.31
C ASN A 76 -11.48 30.39 1.32
N ILE A 77 -12.38 30.14 2.27
CA ILE A 77 -12.16 29.18 3.36
C ILE A 77 -11.96 27.74 2.86
N VAL A 78 -12.73 27.32 1.85
CA VAL A 78 -12.64 25.96 1.27
C VAL A 78 -11.30 25.76 0.56
N GLN A 79 -10.84 26.77 -0.18
CA GLN A 79 -9.54 26.74 -0.84
C GLN A 79 -8.40 26.70 0.18
N ARG A 80 -8.53 27.44 1.28
CA ARG A 80 -7.56 27.45 2.38
C ARG A 80 -7.48 26.10 3.06
N GLU A 81 -8.61 25.49 3.39
CA GLU A 81 -8.66 24.15 4.00
C GLU A 81 -8.06 23.09 3.05
N SER A 82 -8.42 23.12 1.77
CA SER A 82 -7.86 22.21 0.77
C SER A 82 -6.35 22.38 0.60
N ALA A 83 -5.85 23.61 0.67
CA ALA A 83 -4.41 23.87 0.60
C ALA A 83 -3.67 23.34 1.83
N LEU A 84 -4.22 23.52 3.03
CA LEU A 84 -3.65 22.95 4.27
C LEU A 84 -3.60 21.43 4.23
N ILE A 85 -4.64 20.77 3.74
CA ILE A 85 -4.68 19.32 3.57
C ILE A 85 -3.57 18.85 2.60
N ARG A 86 -3.34 19.56 1.50
CA ARG A 86 -2.27 19.23 0.55
C ARG A 86 -0.87 19.42 1.14
N GLU A 87 -0.65 20.48 1.89
CA GLU A 87 0.66 20.72 2.52
C GLU A 87 0.94 19.70 3.64
N SER A 88 -0.06 19.40 4.48
CA SER A 88 0.09 18.37 5.50
C SER A 88 0.31 16.98 4.90
N ARG A 89 -0.27 16.68 3.74
CA ARG A 89 -0.07 15.41 3.04
C ARG A 89 1.40 15.12 2.75
N LYS A 90 2.17 16.11 2.31
CA LYS A 90 3.60 15.94 2.03
C LYS A 90 4.37 15.41 3.25
N ILE A 91 3.98 15.88 4.44
CA ILE A 91 4.60 15.44 5.70
C ILE A 91 4.12 14.05 6.08
N VAL A 92 2.82 13.80 5.99
CA VAL A 92 2.22 12.50 6.32
C VAL A 92 2.76 11.40 5.42
N ASP A 93 2.85 11.62 4.10
CA ASP A 93 3.40 10.66 3.14
C ASP A 93 4.90 10.38 3.41
N ARG A 94 5.67 11.42 3.73
CA ARG A 94 7.08 11.26 4.16
C ARG A 94 7.19 10.41 5.42
N GLU A 95 6.37 10.67 6.41
CA GLU A 95 6.41 9.95 7.68
C GLU A 95 5.86 8.52 7.55
N GLU A 96 4.94 8.24 6.62
CA GLU A 96 4.57 6.87 6.29
C GLU A 96 5.80 6.07 5.85
N ALA A 97 6.56 6.60 4.90
CA ALA A 97 7.76 5.95 4.42
C ALA A 97 8.86 5.82 5.51
N ASN A 98 8.92 6.77 6.44
CA ASN A 98 9.84 6.70 7.59
C ASN A 98 9.42 5.62 8.59
N VAL A 99 8.14 5.57 8.95
CA VAL A 99 7.61 4.55 9.87
C VAL A 99 7.72 3.16 9.26
N GLU A 100 7.39 2.99 7.97
CA GLU A 100 7.58 1.72 7.26
C GLU A 100 9.04 1.26 7.31
N ALA A 101 9.99 2.14 7.04
CA ALA A 101 11.41 1.82 7.11
C ALA A 101 11.84 1.41 8.53
N LEU A 102 11.35 2.10 9.56
CA LEU A 102 11.64 1.78 10.96
C LEU A 102 11.06 0.42 11.38
N VAL A 103 9.82 0.12 10.97
CA VAL A 103 9.20 -1.19 11.20
C VAL A 103 10.01 -2.31 10.54
N ARG A 104 10.35 -2.17 9.26
CA ARG A 104 11.14 -3.17 8.54
C ARG A 104 12.54 -3.32 9.09
N ALA A 105 13.21 -2.22 9.49
CA ALA A 105 14.51 -2.27 10.14
C ALA A 105 14.46 -3.00 11.49
N TYR A 106 13.41 -2.81 12.28
CA TYR A 106 13.19 -3.59 13.49
C TYR A 106 13.00 -5.09 13.18
N LEU A 107 12.14 -5.42 12.22
CA LEU A 107 11.89 -6.82 11.84
C LEU A 107 13.14 -7.53 11.33
N LEU A 108 14.02 -6.80 10.63
CA LEU A 108 15.30 -7.31 10.13
C LEU A 108 16.37 -7.48 11.23
N THR A 109 16.40 -6.61 12.23
CA THR A 109 17.52 -6.53 13.19
C THR A 109 17.18 -6.86 14.62
N LYS A 110 15.88 -6.75 14.98
CA LYS A 110 15.35 -6.80 16.36
C LYS A 110 15.90 -5.71 17.28
N ASP A 111 16.51 -4.64 16.73
CA ASP A 111 17.01 -3.51 17.51
C ASP A 111 15.84 -2.57 17.87
N GLU A 112 15.52 -2.49 19.16
CA GLU A 112 14.40 -1.71 19.70
C GLU A 112 14.50 -0.20 19.46
N LYS A 113 15.68 0.33 19.09
CA LYS A 113 15.80 1.75 18.77
C LYS A 113 14.88 2.16 17.62
N TYR A 114 14.65 1.24 16.65
CA TYR A 114 13.75 1.49 15.51
C TYR A 114 12.29 1.52 15.95
N TYR A 115 11.90 0.65 16.87
CA TYR A 115 10.58 0.70 17.49
C TYR A 115 10.35 2.03 18.21
N ARG A 116 11.28 2.43 19.09
CA ARG A 116 11.14 3.66 19.88
C ARG A 116 10.98 4.90 19.00
N GLU A 117 11.79 5.01 17.94
CA GLU A 117 11.67 6.11 17.00
C GLU A 117 10.38 6.03 16.16
N GLY A 118 9.98 4.84 15.75
CA GLY A 118 8.73 4.62 14.99
C GLY A 118 7.50 5.06 15.77
N ILE A 119 7.39 4.64 17.03
CA ILE A 119 6.28 5.03 17.91
C ILE A 119 6.33 6.52 18.26
N ASN A 120 7.52 7.09 18.48
CA ASN A 120 7.67 8.51 18.74
C ASN A 120 7.12 9.36 17.57
N ARG A 121 7.50 9.03 16.32
CA ARG A 121 7.01 9.72 15.12
C ARG A 121 5.51 9.56 14.93
N LEU A 122 5.03 8.34 15.08
CA LEU A 122 3.61 8.06 14.91
C LEU A 122 2.76 8.76 15.98
N SER A 123 3.19 8.77 17.24
CA SER A 123 2.49 9.46 18.33
C SER A 123 2.44 10.98 18.12
N GLU A 124 3.51 11.58 17.59
CA GLU A 124 3.52 13.00 17.23
C GLU A 124 2.43 13.29 16.18
N ILE A 125 2.38 12.52 15.09
CA ILE A 125 1.36 12.68 14.04
C ILE A 125 -0.04 12.39 14.57
N LEU A 126 -0.24 11.35 15.36
CA LEU A 126 -1.54 11.02 15.93
C LEU A 126 -2.05 12.08 16.90
N SER A 127 -1.16 12.87 17.52
CA SER A 127 -1.55 14.04 18.32
C SER A 127 -2.26 15.12 17.50
N TRP A 128 -2.05 15.16 16.20
CA TRP A 128 -2.63 16.14 15.27
C TRP A 128 -4.04 15.76 14.76
N GLN A 129 -4.54 14.55 15.03
CA GLN A 129 -5.79 14.02 14.47
C GLN A 129 -7.01 14.93 14.62
N LYS A 130 -7.02 15.77 15.66
CA LYS A 130 -8.11 16.71 15.93
C LYS A 130 -8.00 17.99 15.11
N SER A 131 -6.91 18.18 14.38
CA SER A 131 -6.70 19.36 13.55
C SER A 131 -7.33 19.17 12.18
N LYS A 132 -7.76 20.27 11.58
CA LYS A 132 -8.32 20.33 10.22
C LYS A 132 -7.33 19.83 9.13
N TYR A 133 -6.06 19.70 9.49
CA TYR A 133 -4.98 19.31 8.58
C TYR A 133 -5.09 17.88 8.03
N PHE A 134 -5.77 16.98 8.75
CA PHE A 134 -5.87 15.57 8.37
C PHE A 134 -7.25 15.12 7.91
N ALA A 135 -8.09 16.05 7.47
CA ALA A 135 -9.49 15.75 7.10
C ALA A 135 -9.66 15.08 5.72
N GLY A 136 -8.61 14.89 4.94
CA GLY A 136 -8.71 14.28 3.60
C GLY A 136 -8.55 12.75 3.65
N ASP A 137 -9.26 12.03 2.76
CA ASP A 137 -9.23 10.57 2.70
C ASP A 137 -7.82 10.01 2.48
N PHE A 138 -7.01 10.67 1.68
CA PHE A 138 -5.62 10.26 1.47
C PHE A 138 -4.77 10.40 2.74
N ASN A 139 -4.90 11.49 3.48
CA ASN A 139 -4.19 11.65 4.75
C ASN A 139 -4.66 10.62 5.77
N LEU A 140 -5.96 10.34 5.84
CA LEU A 140 -6.51 9.33 6.72
C LEU A 140 -6.05 7.92 6.33
N SER A 141 -5.98 7.61 5.03
CA SER A 141 -5.48 6.31 4.58
C SER A 141 -4.00 6.11 4.94
N THR A 142 -3.18 7.14 4.80
CA THR A 142 -1.77 7.12 5.20
C THR A 142 -1.63 6.92 6.72
N LEU A 143 -2.46 7.59 7.53
CA LEU A 143 -2.50 7.38 8.98
C LEU A 143 -2.92 5.95 9.35
N LEU A 144 -3.89 5.38 8.63
CA LEU A 144 -4.31 3.99 8.82
C LEU A 144 -3.18 3.02 8.45
N SER A 145 -2.50 3.26 7.35
CA SER A 145 -1.34 2.47 6.90
C SER A 145 -0.22 2.46 7.93
N MET A 146 0.20 3.64 8.43
CA MET A 146 1.23 3.75 9.46
C MET A 146 0.84 3.04 10.74
N SER A 147 -0.40 3.24 11.22
CA SER A 147 -0.88 2.64 12.45
C SER A 147 -0.94 1.11 12.34
N THR A 148 -1.40 0.61 11.19
CA THR A 148 -1.46 -0.83 10.91
C THR A 148 -0.07 -1.46 10.86
N SER A 149 0.86 -0.84 10.13
CA SER A 149 2.23 -1.33 10.02
C SER A 149 2.96 -1.35 11.36
N ALA A 150 2.80 -0.29 12.16
CA ALA A 150 3.38 -0.22 13.50
C ALA A 150 2.72 -1.23 14.46
N TYR A 151 1.40 -1.38 14.40
CA TYR A 151 0.67 -2.35 15.21
C TYR A 151 1.12 -3.78 14.92
N ASP A 152 1.18 -4.16 13.66
CA ASP A 152 1.58 -5.51 13.24
C ASP A 152 3.07 -5.77 13.49
N GLY A 153 3.93 -4.85 13.09
CA GLY A 153 5.38 -5.05 13.13
C GLY A 153 6.01 -4.89 14.51
N PHE A 154 5.47 -4.01 15.37
CA PHE A 154 5.96 -3.77 16.72
C PHE A 154 5.15 -4.46 17.82
N TYR A 155 4.17 -5.27 17.48
CA TYR A 155 3.14 -5.82 18.38
C TYR A 155 3.68 -6.33 19.72
N ASN A 156 4.79 -7.07 19.69
CA ASN A 156 5.37 -7.69 20.88
C ASN A 156 6.12 -6.69 21.80
N LEU A 157 6.38 -5.47 21.32
CA LEU A 157 7.06 -4.42 22.07
C LEU A 157 6.10 -3.34 22.57
N LEU A 158 4.92 -3.21 21.95
CA LEU A 158 3.95 -2.19 22.27
C LEU A 158 3.45 -2.32 23.71
N SER A 159 3.46 -1.22 24.47
CA SER A 159 2.76 -1.14 25.74
C SER A 159 1.24 -1.26 25.54
N PRO A 160 0.47 -1.58 26.60
CA PRO A 160 -0.99 -1.59 26.52
C PRO A 160 -1.57 -0.26 26.01
N GLU A 161 -1.00 0.86 26.44
CA GLU A 161 -1.43 2.21 26.06
C GLU A 161 -1.14 2.50 24.58
N GLU A 162 0.03 2.08 24.09
CA GLU A 162 0.41 2.22 22.67
C GLU A 162 -0.47 1.33 21.79
N LYS A 163 -0.74 0.09 22.20
CA LYS A 163 -1.69 -0.79 21.49
C LYS A 163 -3.06 -0.14 21.39
N GLN A 164 -3.58 0.39 22.51
CA GLN A 164 -4.88 1.03 22.53
C GLN A 164 -4.91 2.27 21.62
N LEU A 165 -3.88 3.11 21.66
CA LEU A 165 -3.77 4.29 20.78
C LEU A 165 -3.84 3.90 19.30
N LEU A 166 -3.09 2.87 18.92
CA LEU A 166 -3.08 2.40 17.52
C LEU A 166 -4.42 1.77 17.13
N LEU A 167 -5.00 0.92 17.98
CA LEU A 167 -6.30 0.29 17.73
C LEU A 167 -7.43 1.31 17.62
N ASP A 168 -7.45 2.34 18.46
CA ASP A 168 -8.46 3.40 18.39
C ASP A 168 -8.37 4.18 17.07
N ASN A 169 -7.15 4.43 16.60
CA ASN A 169 -6.96 5.07 15.32
C ASN A 169 -7.36 4.16 14.15
N ILE A 170 -6.96 2.89 14.18
CA ILE A 170 -7.32 1.90 13.18
C ILE A 170 -8.85 1.75 13.11
N ARG A 171 -9.52 1.59 14.26
CA ARG A 171 -10.98 1.48 14.34
C ARG A 171 -11.66 2.71 13.75
N ARG A 172 -11.27 3.89 14.21
CA ARG A 172 -11.88 5.15 13.76
C ARG A 172 -11.80 5.36 12.25
N ILE A 173 -10.64 5.11 11.65
CA ILE A 173 -10.44 5.32 10.21
C ILE A 173 -11.00 4.15 9.41
N GLY A 174 -10.81 2.92 9.87
CA GLY A 174 -11.33 1.73 9.22
C GLY A 174 -12.86 1.76 9.14
N ASP A 175 -13.56 2.10 10.22
CA ASP A 175 -15.01 2.26 10.22
C ASP A 175 -15.47 3.36 9.27
N LYS A 176 -14.75 4.49 9.22
CA LYS A 176 -15.07 5.55 8.27
C LYS A 176 -15.03 5.03 6.84
N PHE A 177 -13.94 4.39 6.45
CA PHE A 177 -13.80 3.86 5.08
C PHE A 177 -14.79 2.76 4.79
N TYR A 178 -14.95 1.79 5.67
CA TYR A 178 -15.93 0.73 5.49
C TYR A 178 -17.35 1.27 5.27
N ASN A 179 -17.82 2.15 6.18
CA ASN A 179 -19.14 2.74 6.07
C ASN A 179 -19.33 3.59 4.82
N GLU A 180 -18.29 4.29 4.39
CA GLU A 180 -18.31 5.09 3.17
C GLU A 180 -18.41 4.20 1.93
N TYR A 181 -17.65 3.10 1.87
CA TYR A 181 -17.69 2.17 0.75
C TYR A 181 -19.05 1.48 0.62
N VAL A 182 -19.56 0.92 1.70
CA VAL A 182 -20.85 0.20 1.69
C VAL A 182 -22.02 1.13 1.41
N ASN A 183 -22.03 2.34 1.97
CA ASN A 183 -23.21 3.22 1.88
C ASN A 183 -23.17 4.18 0.68
N HIS A 184 -22.00 4.56 0.19
CA HIS A 184 -21.87 5.65 -0.78
C HIS A 184 -21.17 5.28 -2.07
N LEU A 185 -20.26 4.33 -2.05
CA LEU A 185 -19.37 4.04 -3.17
C LEU A 185 -19.59 2.66 -3.78
N GLU A 186 -20.40 1.79 -3.19
CA GLU A 186 -20.55 0.41 -3.62
C GLU A 186 -20.92 0.28 -5.11
N ASN A 187 -21.77 1.16 -5.63
CA ASN A 187 -22.15 1.19 -7.03
C ASN A 187 -21.13 1.88 -7.96
N ARG A 188 -20.06 2.45 -7.39
CA ARG A 188 -19.02 3.22 -8.10
C ARG A 188 -17.62 2.71 -7.84
N ILE A 189 -17.47 1.58 -7.20
CA ILE A 189 -16.18 1.04 -6.78
C ILE A 189 -15.19 0.99 -7.93
N ALA A 190 -15.62 0.50 -9.09
CA ALA A 190 -14.77 0.38 -10.27
C ALA A 190 -14.24 1.73 -10.79
N ASP A 191 -15.01 2.81 -10.63
CA ASP A 191 -14.69 4.14 -11.14
C ASP A 191 -14.07 5.06 -10.08
N ASN A 192 -14.11 4.66 -8.80
CA ASN A 192 -13.67 5.51 -7.71
C ASN A 192 -12.21 5.24 -7.34
N HIS A 193 -11.32 6.14 -7.74
CA HIS A 193 -9.90 6.02 -7.46
C HIS A 193 -9.56 6.11 -5.96
N VAL A 194 -10.34 6.81 -5.16
CA VAL A 194 -10.13 6.87 -3.70
C VAL A 194 -10.31 5.49 -3.11
N TRP A 195 -11.43 4.81 -3.43
CA TRP A 195 -11.66 3.44 -2.99
C TRP A 195 -10.53 2.50 -3.44
N GLN A 196 -10.18 2.56 -4.72
CA GLN A 196 -9.13 1.70 -5.29
C GLN A 196 -7.80 1.86 -4.56
N MET A 197 -7.40 3.09 -4.24
CA MET A 197 -6.13 3.36 -3.54
C MET A 197 -6.20 3.02 -2.04
N THR A 198 -7.34 3.24 -1.39
CA THR A 198 -7.49 3.05 0.05
C THR A 198 -7.94 1.65 0.45
N PHE A 199 -8.51 0.89 -0.49
CA PHE A 199 -8.98 -0.49 -0.28
C PHE A 199 -7.89 -1.42 0.24
N ARG A 200 -6.69 -1.34 -0.34
CA ARG A 200 -5.53 -2.10 0.13
C ARG A 200 -5.23 -1.83 1.60
N ILE A 201 -5.28 -0.57 1.99
CA ILE A 201 -4.94 -0.14 3.35
C ILE A 201 -5.99 -0.65 4.35
N LEU A 202 -7.28 -0.56 3.98
CA LEU A 202 -8.36 -1.15 4.79
C LEU A 202 -8.21 -2.67 4.89
N THR A 203 -7.86 -3.35 3.78
CA THR A 203 -7.62 -4.79 3.77
C THR A 203 -6.52 -5.18 4.76
N MET A 204 -5.38 -4.48 4.73
CA MET A 204 -4.28 -4.76 5.65
C MET A 204 -4.66 -4.47 7.11
N ALA A 205 -5.40 -3.40 7.37
CA ALA A 205 -5.89 -3.07 8.71
C ALA A 205 -6.87 -4.14 9.23
N ALA A 206 -7.80 -4.60 8.39
CA ALA A 206 -8.75 -5.65 8.73
C ALA A 206 -8.04 -6.94 9.16
N PHE A 207 -7.13 -7.42 8.34
CA PHE A 207 -6.40 -8.65 8.63
C PHE A 207 -5.37 -8.50 9.76
N ALA A 208 -4.80 -7.31 9.96
CA ALA A 208 -3.94 -7.04 11.10
C ALA A 208 -4.70 -7.11 12.44
N THR A 209 -5.99 -6.79 12.46
CA THR A 209 -6.77 -6.64 13.69
C THR A 209 -7.93 -7.63 13.83
N VAL A 210 -8.12 -8.54 12.87
CA VAL A 210 -9.15 -9.59 12.95
C VAL A 210 -8.93 -10.47 14.20
N GLY A 211 -10.00 -10.67 14.95
CA GLY A 211 -9.96 -11.38 16.25
C GLY A 211 -9.60 -10.49 17.45
N GLU A 212 -9.22 -9.23 17.24
CA GLU A 212 -8.81 -8.29 18.30
C GLU A 212 -9.78 -7.12 18.46
N ILE A 213 -10.37 -6.64 17.37
CA ILE A 213 -11.48 -5.70 17.39
C ILE A 213 -12.68 -6.28 16.64
N SER A 214 -13.89 -6.03 17.14
CA SER A 214 -15.13 -6.61 16.61
C SER A 214 -15.39 -6.19 15.17
N GLU A 215 -15.09 -4.95 14.84
CA GLU A 215 -15.31 -4.33 13.53
C GLU A 215 -14.46 -4.99 12.43
N ALA A 216 -13.28 -5.48 12.77
CA ALA A 216 -12.35 -6.06 11.81
C ALA A 216 -12.90 -7.30 11.10
N SER A 217 -13.79 -8.06 11.74
CA SER A 217 -14.42 -9.22 11.10
C SER A 217 -15.29 -8.80 9.91
N VAL A 218 -16.02 -7.71 10.04
CA VAL A 218 -16.87 -7.16 8.97
C VAL A 218 -16.03 -6.57 7.84
N TRP A 219 -14.96 -5.85 8.18
CA TRP A 219 -14.04 -5.31 7.17
C TRP A 219 -13.32 -6.42 6.42
N THR A 220 -12.93 -7.50 7.12
CA THR A 220 -12.24 -8.65 6.51
C THR A 220 -13.15 -9.37 5.52
N ASP A 221 -14.42 -9.60 5.90
CA ASP A 221 -15.41 -10.20 5.02
C ASP A 221 -15.65 -9.36 3.77
N TYR A 222 -15.85 -8.05 3.96
CA TYR A 222 -16.02 -7.10 2.86
C TYR A 222 -14.82 -7.11 1.91
N CYS A 223 -13.60 -6.91 2.44
CA CYS A 223 -12.41 -6.77 1.60
C CYS A 223 -12.09 -8.05 0.82
N TYR A 224 -12.22 -9.21 1.45
CA TYR A 224 -11.95 -10.48 0.79
C TYR A 224 -12.95 -10.78 -0.33
N ASN A 225 -14.24 -10.63 -0.05
CA ASN A 225 -15.29 -10.95 -1.01
C ASN A 225 -15.40 -9.92 -2.13
N GLU A 226 -15.16 -8.62 -1.86
CA GLU A 226 -15.13 -7.60 -2.90
C GLU A 226 -13.97 -7.80 -3.87
N TRP A 227 -12.79 -8.20 -3.38
CA TRP A 227 -11.68 -8.50 -4.27
C TRP A 227 -12.00 -9.64 -5.23
N ILE A 228 -12.62 -10.72 -4.73
CA ILE A 228 -13.00 -11.88 -5.55
C ILE A 228 -14.09 -11.54 -6.56
N SER A 229 -15.08 -10.75 -6.15
CA SER A 229 -16.27 -10.52 -6.97
C SER A 229 -16.13 -9.40 -7.98
N ARG A 230 -15.28 -8.39 -7.72
CA ARG A 230 -15.29 -7.16 -8.52
C ARG A 230 -13.93 -6.78 -9.10
N LEU A 231 -12.86 -7.01 -8.40
CA LEU A 231 -11.51 -6.70 -8.85
C LEU A 231 -10.72 -8.00 -9.02
N PRO A 232 -9.85 -8.07 -9.93
CA PRO A 232 -9.69 -7.41 -11.23
C PRO A 232 -10.61 -7.97 -12.31
N GLY A 233 -11.52 -8.86 -11.95
CA GLY A 233 -12.38 -9.64 -12.87
C GLY A 233 -13.42 -8.85 -13.65
N LEU A 234 -13.49 -7.52 -13.50
CA LEU A 234 -14.45 -6.71 -14.24
C LEU A 234 -14.23 -6.74 -15.76
N HIS A 235 -12.99 -6.86 -16.20
CA HIS A 235 -12.61 -6.85 -17.60
C HIS A 235 -11.64 -8.00 -17.88
N LYS A 236 -12.14 -9.12 -18.35
CA LYS A 236 -11.33 -10.31 -18.67
C LYS A 236 -10.25 -10.07 -19.72
N ASP A 237 -10.33 -8.97 -20.47
CA ASP A 237 -9.33 -8.54 -21.45
C ASP A 237 -8.05 -7.96 -20.83
N GLY A 238 -8.06 -7.73 -19.51
CA GLY A 238 -6.93 -7.16 -18.77
C GLY A 238 -6.81 -5.63 -18.87
N GLY A 239 -7.77 -4.95 -19.51
CA GLY A 239 -7.78 -3.50 -19.60
C GLY A 239 -8.08 -2.83 -18.27
N TRP A 240 -7.53 -1.62 -18.06
CA TRP A 240 -7.86 -0.77 -16.95
C TRP A 240 -8.85 0.32 -17.39
N HIS A 241 -9.98 0.44 -16.71
CA HIS A 241 -11.15 1.15 -17.21
C HIS A 241 -11.05 2.68 -17.18
N ASN A 242 -10.29 3.28 -16.26
CA ASN A 242 -10.26 4.74 -16.09
C ASN A 242 -8.93 5.41 -16.46
N GLY A 243 -8.11 4.74 -17.24
CA GLY A 243 -6.93 5.31 -17.88
C GLY A 243 -5.61 5.04 -17.18
N ASP A 244 -4.53 5.34 -17.91
CA ASP A 244 -3.17 4.95 -17.52
C ASP A 244 -2.68 5.61 -16.23
N ALA A 245 -3.03 6.87 -15.99
CA ALA A 245 -2.64 7.55 -14.75
C ALA A 245 -3.26 6.88 -13.51
N TYR A 246 -4.53 6.50 -13.57
CA TYR A 246 -5.18 5.79 -12.47
C TYR A 246 -4.75 4.33 -12.36
N PHE A 247 -4.43 3.69 -13.47
CA PHE A 247 -3.75 2.39 -13.43
C PHE A 247 -2.45 2.48 -12.62
N HIS A 248 -1.63 3.48 -12.94
CA HIS A 248 -0.31 3.66 -12.31
C HIS A 248 -0.41 3.85 -10.79
N VAL A 249 -1.34 4.69 -10.31
CA VAL A 249 -1.51 4.90 -8.86
C VAL A 249 -2.11 3.70 -8.12
N ASN A 250 -2.69 2.74 -8.85
CA ASN A 250 -3.24 1.52 -8.29
C ASN A 250 -2.31 0.30 -8.38
N ILE A 251 -1.15 0.42 -9.01
CA ILE A 251 -0.20 -0.69 -9.18
C ILE A 251 0.09 -1.41 -7.86
N ARG A 252 0.33 -0.65 -6.80
CA ARG A 252 0.60 -1.21 -5.48
C ARG A 252 -0.57 -2.06 -4.96
N THR A 253 -1.79 -1.61 -5.10
CA THR A 253 -3.00 -2.36 -4.74
C THR A 253 -3.13 -3.65 -5.55
N LEU A 254 -2.86 -3.57 -6.87
CA LEU A 254 -2.94 -4.70 -7.79
C LEU A 254 -1.89 -5.78 -7.54
N ILE A 255 -0.79 -5.46 -6.86
CA ILE A 255 0.24 -6.43 -6.47
C ILE A 255 0.01 -6.92 -5.04
N GLU A 256 -0.13 -6.02 -4.08
CA GLU A 256 -0.09 -6.36 -2.66
C GLU A 256 -1.29 -7.19 -2.20
N ILE A 257 -2.50 -6.90 -2.70
CA ILE A 257 -3.69 -7.67 -2.30
C ILE A 257 -3.62 -9.13 -2.80
N PRO A 258 -3.42 -9.41 -4.09
CA PRO A 258 -3.35 -10.80 -4.54
C PRO A 258 -2.14 -11.54 -3.96
N ALA A 259 -1.00 -10.87 -3.76
CA ALA A 259 0.16 -11.47 -3.09
C ALA A 259 -0.17 -11.84 -1.64
N PHE A 260 -0.82 -10.94 -0.90
CA PHE A 260 -1.25 -11.19 0.47
C PHE A 260 -2.27 -12.33 0.55
N PHE A 261 -3.34 -12.27 -0.26
CA PHE A 261 -4.36 -13.32 -0.28
C PHE A 261 -3.81 -14.67 -0.74
N SER A 262 -2.88 -14.69 -1.70
CA SER A 262 -2.21 -15.93 -2.11
C SER A 262 -1.42 -16.55 -0.96
N ARG A 263 -0.70 -15.73 -0.21
CA ARG A 263 0.09 -16.19 0.94
C ARG A 263 -0.77 -16.79 2.05
N ILE A 264 -1.86 -16.10 2.43
CA ILE A 264 -2.68 -16.54 3.57
C ILE A 264 -3.64 -17.69 3.23
N SER A 265 -3.94 -17.90 1.94
CA SER A 265 -4.91 -18.90 1.50
C SER A 265 -4.27 -20.13 0.85
N GLY A 266 -3.01 -20.04 0.46
CA GLY A 266 -2.36 -21.06 -0.36
C GLY A 266 -2.90 -21.16 -1.78
N PHE A 267 -3.80 -20.28 -2.20
CA PHE A 267 -4.39 -20.20 -3.54
C PHE A 267 -3.75 -19.06 -4.33
N ASN A 268 -3.38 -19.28 -5.59
CA ASN A 268 -2.77 -18.26 -6.41
C ASN A 268 -3.81 -17.23 -6.91
N PHE A 269 -3.93 -16.07 -6.28
CA PHE A 269 -4.83 -14.99 -6.69
C PHE A 269 -4.39 -14.29 -7.99
N PHE A 270 -3.15 -14.43 -8.44
CA PHE A 270 -2.70 -13.99 -9.75
C PHE A 270 -3.15 -14.94 -10.88
N ALA A 271 -3.79 -16.06 -10.55
CA ALA A 271 -4.40 -16.95 -11.54
C ALA A 271 -5.68 -16.37 -12.17
N ASP A 272 -6.22 -15.26 -11.66
CA ASP A 272 -7.30 -14.55 -12.35
C ASP A 272 -6.85 -14.18 -13.77
N PRO A 273 -7.63 -14.54 -14.81
CA PRO A 273 -7.28 -14.29 -16.21
C PRO A 273 -6.96 -12.82 -16.52
N TRP A 274 -7.54 -11.89 -15.76
CA TRP A 274 -7.25 -10.48 -15.90
C TRP A 274 -5.77 -10.17 -15.79
N TYR A 275 -5.05 -10.76 -14.82
CA TYR A 275 -3.63 -10.50 -14.61
C TYR A 275 -2.76 -10.91 -15.79
N ASN A 276 -3.02 -12.10 -16.34
CA ASN A 276 -2.25 -12.54 -17.51
C ASN A 276 -2.49 -11.65 -18.73
N ASN A 277 -3.73 -11.20 -18.93
CA ASN A 277 -4.09 -10.32 -20.04
C ASN A 277 -3.66 -8.87 -19.79
N ASN A 278 -3.58 -8.43 -18.53
CA ASN A 278 -3.11 -7.10 -18.17
C ASN A 278 -1.64 -6.86 -18.55
N ALA A 279 -0.84 -7.90 -18.69
CA ALA A 279 0.52 -7.77 -19.23
C ALA A 279 0.53 -7.13 -20.62
N LEU A 280 -0.42 -7.47 -21.50
CA LEU A 280 -0.56 -6.83 -22.81
C LEU A 280 -1.00 -5.37 -22.69
N TYR A 281 -1.92 -5.07 -21.76
CA TYR A 281 -2.30 -3.67 -21.48
C TYR A 281 -1.07 -2.83 -21.09
N VAL A 282 -0.23 -3.32 -20.17
CA VAL A 282 0.99 -2.63 -19.73
C VAL A 282 1.91 -2.33 -20.89
N ILE A 283 2.14 -3.33 -21.76
CA ILE A 283 3.06 -3.23 -22.92
C ILE A 283 2.52 -2.29 -23.99
N TYR A 284 1.26 -2.43 -24.38
CA TYR A 284 0.66 -1.61 -25.42
C TYR A 284 0.40 -0.17 -24.98
N GLN A 285 0.11 0.03 -23.70
CA GLN A 285 -0.11 1.37 -23.16
C GLN A 285 1.18 2.19 -23.11
N GLN A 286 2.31 1.54 -22.86
CA GLN A 286 3.62 2.18 -22.92
C GLN A 286 4.71 1.18 -23.33
N PRO A 287 4.95 0.99 -24.65
CA PRO A 287 6.05 0.17 -25.13
C PRO A 287 7.41 0.64 -24.58
N PRO A 288 8.44 -0.22 -24.57
CA PRO A 288 9.77 0.17 -24.16
C PRO A 288 10.23 1.46 -24.84
N PHE A 289 10.83 2.37 -24.06
CA PHE A 289 11.40 3.66 -24.52
C PHE A 289 10.41 4.61 -25.20
N SER A 290 9.12 4.38 -25.07
CA SER A 290 8.07 5.22 -25.65
C SER A 290 7.36 6.08 -24.63
N LYS A 291 6.55 7.02 -25.13
CA LYS A 291 5.58 7.74 -24.30
C LYS A 291 4.40 6.85 -23.94
N SER A 292 3.77 7.12 -22.78
CA SER A 292 2.52 6.50 -22.43
C SER A 292 1.41 6.83 -23.43
N GLY A 293 0.50 5.88 -23.66
CA GLY A 293 -0.64 6.07 -24.57
C GLY A 293 -1.70 7.00 -23.98
N GLY A 294 -2.55 7.51 -24.86
CA GLY A 294 -3.60 8.46 -24.54
C GLY A 294 -4.95 7.83 -24.15
N HIS A 295 -4.96 6.70 -23.43
CA HIS A 295 -6.21 6.06 -23.02
C HIS A 295 -6.72 6.65 -21.70
N GLY A 296 -7.98 7.13 -21.70
CA GLY A 296 -8.64 7.67 -20.53
C GLY A 296 -7.87 8.84 -19.91
N ASN A 297 -7.81 8.89 -18.58
CA ASN A 297 -6.96 9.83 -17.89
C ASN A 297 -5.51 9.35 -17.93
N SER A 298 -4.66 10.01 -18.71
CA SER A 298 -3.26 9.64 -18.86
C SER A 298 -2.34 10.85 -18.84
N HIS A 299 -1.07 10.60 -18.50
CA HIS A 299 0.00 11.60 -18.51
C HIS A 299 0.93 11.36 -19.69
N GLU A 300 0.52 11.80 -20.87
CA GLU A 300 1.28 11.63 -22.12
C GLU A 300 2.71 12.21 -22.12
N GLY A 301 3.06 12.93 -21.06
CA GLY A 301 4.39 13.52 -20.89
C GLY A 301 5.48 12.54 -20.46
N GLN A 302 5.15 11.37 -19.98
CA GLN A 302 6.13 10.37 -19.58
C GLN A 302 6.78 9.75 -20.81
N ARG A 303 8.09 9.94 -20.95
CA ARG A 303 8.83 9.54 -22.15
C ARG A 303 9.37 8.11 -22.12
N SER A 304 9.32 7.46 -20.95
CA SER A 304 9.78 6.09 -20.76
C SER A 304 9.03 5.45 -19.61
N PRO A 305 8.86 4.13 -19.61
CA PRO A 305 8.33 3.42 -18.46
C PRO A 305 9.17 3.72 -17.22
N ASN A 306 8.50 3.99 -16.11
CA ASN A 306 9.15 4.24 -14.82
C ASN A 306 9.31 2.95 -14.01
N GLY A 307 10.05 3.03 -12.90
CA GLY A 307 10.29 1.90 -12.02
C GLY A 307 9.03 1.20 -11.54
N GLY A 308 7.96 1.93 -11.21
CA GLY A 308 6.69 1.35 -10.79
C GLY A 308 6.04 0.47 -11.86
N ARG A 309 5.98 0.94 -13.10
CA ARG A 309 5.44 0.16 -14.24
C ARG A 309 6.28 -1.08 -14.55
N VAL A 310 7.60 -0.92 -14.55
CA VAL A 310 8.52 -2.04 -14.82
C VAL A 310 8.48 -3.06 -13.68
N GLY A 311 8.42 -2.60 -12.43
CA GLY A 311 8.24 -3.48 -11.26
C GLY A 311 6.93 -4.24 -11.27
N TYR A 312 5.84 -3.62 -11.75
CA TYR A 312 4.58 -4.31 -11.95
C TYR A 312 4.66 -5.38 -13.05
N ALA A 313 5.29 -5.05 -14.17
CA ALA A 313 5.52 -6.03 -15.25
C ALA A 313 6.38 -7.21 -14.77
N ASP A 314 7.40 -6.95 -13.94
CA ASP A 314 8.23 -7.99 -13.30
C ASP A 314 7.40 -8.89 -12.39
N ALA A 315 6.48 -8.31 -11.61
CA ALA A 315 5.55 -9.11 -10.80
C ALA A 315 4.67 -10.01 -11.68
N LEU A 316 4.10 -9.50 -12.78
CA LEU A 316 3.31 -10.32 -13.71
C LEU A 316 4.15 -11.41 -14.38
N ALA A 317 5.42 -11.12 -14.72
CA ALA A 317 6.33 -12.10 -15.28
C ALA A 317 6.54 -13.29 -14.32
N ARG A 318 6.70 -13.02 -13.04
CA ARG A 318 6.93 -14.03 -12.00
C ARG A 318 5.65 -14.75 -11.58
N GLU A 319 4.62 -14.01 -11.23
CA GLU A 319 3.41 -14.56 -10.63
C GLU A 319 2.47 -15.24 -11.65
N CYS A 320 2.46 -14.74 -12.89
CA CYS A 320 1.66 -15.29 -13.98
C CYS A 320 2.47 -16.15 -14.95
N ASN A 321 3.79 -16.31 -14.76
CA ASN A 321 4.71 -16.91 -15.74
C ASN A 321 4.54 -16.28 -17.14
N ASN A 322 4.34 -14.96 -17.21
CA ASN A 322 4.02 -14.26 -18.45
C ASN A 322 5.28 -13.90 -19.24
N PRO A 323 5.52 -14.53 -20.41
CA PRO A 323 6.75 -14.33 -21.18
C PRO A 323 6.82 -12.93 -21.81
N TRP A 324 5.69 -12.30 -22.11
CA TRP A 324 5.66 -10.97 -22.71
C TRP A 324 6.06 -9.92 -21.67
N ALA A 325 5.57 -10.04 -20.46
CA ALA A 325 5.99 -9.18 -19.35
C ALA A 325 7.48 -9.36 -19.05
N ALA A 326 7.98 -10.60 -19.04
CA ALA A 326 9.41 -10.87 -18.86
C ALA A 326 10.28 -10.25 -19.98
N ALA A 327 9.86 -10.35 -21.23
CA ALA A 327 10.56 -9.73 -22.36
C ALA A 327 10.58 -8.21 -22.25
N TYR A 328 9.45 -7.60 -21.86
CA TYR A 328 9.33 -6.15 -21.65
C TYR A 328 10.30 -5.64 -20.57
N VAL A 329 10.35 -6.31 -19.43
CA VAL A 329 11.28 -5.97 -18.36
C VAL A 329 12.73 -6.12 -18.81
N HIS A 330 13.05 -7.24 -19.47
CA HIS A 330 14.40 -7.53 -19.96
C HIS A 330 14.90 -6.46 -20.94
N GLU A 331 14.06 -6.03 -21.89
CA GLU A 331 14.42 -5.01 -22.87
C GLU A 331 14.73 -3.67 -22.20
N ILE A 332 13.91 -3.25 -21.23
CA ILE A 332 14.15 -1.99 -20.51
C ILE A 332 15.41 -2.06 -19.65
N MET A 333 15.67 -3.19 -18.98
CA MET A 333 16.85 -3.37 -18.15
C MET A 333 18.17 -3.38 -18.92
N GLN A 334 18.15 -3.58 -20.24
CA GLN A 334 19.36 -3.44 -21.06
C GLN A 334 19.88 -1.99 -21.11
N GLU A 335 19.00 -1.00 -21.01
CA GLU A 335 19.38 0.42 -20.99
C GLU A 335 19.39 1.03 -19.59
N ASP A 336 18.52 0.56 -18.68
CA ASP A 336 18.50 0.97 -17.27
C ASP A 336 18.53 -0.27 -16.35
N PRO A 337 19.71 -0.85 -16.07
CA PRO A 337 19.83 -2.05 -15.24
C PRO A 337 19.28 -1.89 -13.82
N ASP A 338 19.20 -0.66 -13.32
CA ASP A 338 18.78 -0.34 -11.97
C ASP A 338 17.30 0.04 -11.88
N ILE A 339 16.52 -0.07 -12.98
CA ILE A 339 15.12 0.39 -13.01
C ILE A 339 14.25 -0.29 -11.94
N LEU A 340 14.48 -1.56 -11.65
CA LEU A 340 13.71 -2.28 -10.64
C LEU A 340 13.99 -1.79 -9.21
N SER A 341 15.18 -1.25 -8.94
CA SER A 341 15.46 -0.63 -7.64
C SER A 341 14.63 0.62 -7.40
N LYS A 342 14.14 1.25 -8.46
CA LYS A 342 13.28 2.45 -8.44
C LYS A 342 11.79 2.10 -8.36
N ALA A 343 11.41 0.82 -8.36
CA ALA A 343 10.01 0.38 -8.33
C ALA A 343 9.28 0.81 -7.05
N PHE A 344 10.01 1.00 -5.96
CA PHE A 344 9.49 1.38 -4.64
C PHE A 344 9.54 2.90 -4.39
N GLU A 345 10.10 3.68 -5.30
CA GLU A 345 10.16 5.15 -5.20
C GLU A 345 8.92 5.86 -5.78
N ALA A 346 8.01 5.11 -6.41
CA ALA A 346 6.85 5.63 -7.14
C ALA A 346 5.57 5.64 -6.31
#